data_eda796b2934d52f2695599613ef89b7f
#
_entry.id   eda796b2934d52f2695599613ef89b7f
#
_cell.length_a   1.000
_cell.length_b   1.000
_cell.length_c   1.000
_cell.angle_alpha   90.00
_cell.angle_beta   90.00
_cell.angle_gamma   90.00
#
_symmetry.space_group_name_H-M   'P 1'
#
loop_
_entity.id
_entity.type
_entity.pdbx_description
1 polymer ?
#
loop_
_entity_poly.entity_id
_entity_poly.type
_entity_poly.pdbx_seq_one_letter_code
_entity_poly.pdbx_strand_id
1 'polypeptide(L)'
;MSARLLLVHHTPSPATAELLAEVRAGASDPDITGVEVVARAALAATASDLLAADAVVLGTPANIGYMSGALKHFLDQVFYVCADDTRGLPYGLWVHGGSDTSGATRSVTTVAGAMGWTAAAAPVEVAGPPDAAARAACRELGAVVAATVMPEG
;
A
#
# COMPACT_ATOMS: atom_id res chain seq x y z
N MET A 1 -17.71 15.58 3.85
CA MET A 1 -16.38 15.22 4.38
C MET A 1 -15.76 14.19 3.46
N SER A 2 -14.47 14.27 3.24
CA SER A 2 -13.75 13.27 2.45
C SER A 2 -12.76 12.54 3.34
N ALA A 3 -12.56 11.25 3.04
CA ALA A 3 -11.49 10.46 3.61
C ALA A 3 -10.29 10.49 2.66
N ARG A 4 -9.11 10.12 3.15
CA ARG A 4 -7.90 10.09 2.33
C ARG A 4 -7.26 8.72 2.38
N LEU A 5 -7.02 8.14 1.20
CA LEU A 5 -6.23 6.94 1.04
C LEU A 5 -4.85 7.32 0.51
N LEU A 6 -3.81 6.97 1.25
CA LEU A 6 -2.43 7.19 0.85
C LEU A 6 -1.87 5.92 0.20
N LEU A 7 -1.30 6.06 -0.99
CA LEU A 7 -0.55 4.99 -1.64
C LEU A 7 0.95 5.32 -1.54
N VAL A 8 1.68 4.56 -0.77
CA VAL A 8 3.14 4.69 -0.66
C VAL A 8 3.79 3.56 -1.44
N HIS A 9 4.61 3.90 -2.40
CA HIS A 9 5.11 2.91 -3.35
C HIS A 9 6.56 3.11 -3.73
N HIS A 10 7.22 2.02 -4.08
CA HIS A 10 8.48 2.02 -4.82
C HIS A 10 8.26 1.23 -6.10
N THR A 11 8.30 1.92 -7.24
CA THR A 11 7.93 1.36 -8.54
C THR A 11 9.05 1.58 -9.56
N PRO A 12 10.19 0.86 -9.38
CA PRO A 12 11.37 1.09 -10.20
C PRO A 12 11.34 0.40 -11.56
N SER A 13 10.27 -0.37 -11.84
CA SER A 13 10.17 -1.18 -13.06
C SER A 13 8.83 -0.97 -13.77
N PRO A 14 8.71 -1.32 -15.07
CA PRO A 14 7.42 -1.30 -15.76
C PRO A 14 6.37 -2.19 -15.07
N ALA A 15 6.77 -3.35 -14.55
CA ALA A 15 5.85 -4.26 -13.85
C ALA A 15 5.27 -3.62 -12.58
N THR A 16 6.12 -3.04 -11.74
CA THR A 16 5.65 -2.39 -10.51
C THR A 16 4.81 -1.15 -10.81
N ALA A 17 5.17 -0.39 -11.84
CA ALA A 17 4.39 0.77 -12.27
C ALA A 17 2.98 0.36 -12.76
N GLU A 18 2.89 -0.75 -13.50
CA GLU A 18 1.62 -1.30 -13.96
C GLU A 18 0.72 -1.71 -12.78
N LEU A 19 1.29 -2.39 -11.79
CA LEU A 19 0.52 -2.81 -10.60
C LEU A 19 0.05 -1.62 -9.77
N LEU A 20 0.88 -0.59 -9.62
CA LEU A 20 0.46 0.64 -8.96
C LEU A 20 -0.72 1.28 -9.69
N ALA A 21 -0.68 1.33 -11.02
CA ALA A 21 -1.77 1.90 -11.81
C ALA A 21 -3.08 1.15 -11.57
N GLU A 22 -3.03 -0.18 -11.44
CA GLU A 22 -4.22 -0.99 -11.15
C GLU A 22 -4.77 -0.74 -9.74
N VAL A 23 -3.89 -0.65 -8.73
CA VAL A 23 -4.30 -0.30 -7.36
C VAL A 23 -4.99 1.05 -7.35
N ARG A 24 -4.39 2.02 -8.02
CA ARG A 24 -4.92 3.39 -8.09
C ARG A 24 -6.27 3.43 -8.81
N ALA A 25 -6.40 2.70 -9.90
CA ALA A 25 -7.66 2.60 -10.64
C ALA A 25 -8.78 2.00 -9.78
N GLY A 26 -8.49 0.93 -9.05
CA GLY A 26 -9.46 0.31 -8.14
C GLY A 26 -9.88 1.25 -7.02
N ALA A 27 -8.93 1.94 -6.41
CA ALA A 27 -9.20 2.90 -5.35
C ALA A 27 -10.03 4.10 -5.83
N SER A 28 -9.96 4.41 -7.13
CA SER A 28 -10.68 5.52 -7.76
C SER A 28 -11.94 5.06 -8.50
N ASP A 29 -12.43 3.87 -8.22
CA ASP A 29 -13.66 3.36 -8.82
C ASP A 29 -14.82 4.36 -8.57
N PRO A 30 -15.65 4.64 -9.57
CA PRO A 30 -16.77 5.59 -9.40
C PRO A 30 -17.76 5.23 -8.31
N ASP A 31 -17.87 3.95 -7.95
CA ASP A 31 -18.75 3.51 -6.86
C ASP A 31 -18.17 3.81 -5.48
N ILE A 32 -16.88 4.15 -5.41
CA ILE A 32 -16.23 4.55 -4.16
C ILE A 32 -16.23 6.07 -4.10
N THR A 33 -17.10 6.62 -3.26
CA THR A 33 -17.31 8.05 -3.16
C THR A 33 -16.71 8.63 -1.88
N GLY A 34 -16.29 9.89 -1.94
CA GLY A 34 -15.78 10.61 -0.77
C GLY A 34 -14.39 10.17 -0.32
N VAL A 35 -13.61 9.52 -1.18
CA VAL A 35 -12.23 9.12 -0.88
C VAL A 35 -11.28 9.81 -1.85
N GLU A 36 -10.38 10.61 -1.30
CA GLU A 36 -9.29 11.22 -2.06
C GLU A 36 -8.10 10.24 -2.07
N VAL A 37 -7.61 9.91 -3.26
CA VAL A 37 -6.47 9.00 -3.43
C VAL A 37 -5.22 9.81 -3.69
N VAL A 38 -4.23 9.69 -2.80
CA VAL A 38 -2.96 10.40 -2.88
C VAL A 38 -1.83 9.39 -3.00
N ALA A 39 -1.08 9.44 -4.09
CA ALA A 39 0.08 8.56 -4.30
C ALA A 39 1.37 9.31 -4.04
N ARG A 40 2.29 8.68 -3.29
CA ARG A 40 3.62 9.22 -3.00
C ARG A 40 4.67 8.15 -3.20
N ALA A 41 5.73 8.46 -3.91
CA ALA A 41 6.90 7.59 -3.93
C ALA A 41 7.46 7.46 -2.51
N ALA A 42 7.94 6.28 -2.15
CA ALA A 42 8.38 6.01 -0.78
C ALA A 42 9.44 6.98 -0.27
N LEU A 43 10.38 7.39 -1.13
CA LEU A 43 11.41 8.36 -0.75
C LEU A 43 10.91 9.80 -0.62
N ALA A 44 9.71 10.09 -1.14
CA ALA A 44 9.08 11.42 -1.05
C ALA A 44 7.97 11.49 -0.01
N ALA A 45 7.44 10.35 0.42
CA ALA A 45 6.37 10.30 1.42
C ALA A 45 6.88 10.76 2.79
N THR A 46 6.02 11.43 3.54
CA THR A 46 6.38 12.04 4.82
C THR A 46 5.47 11.58 5.96
N ALA A 47 5.87 11.87 7.19
CA ALA A 47 5.02 11.64 8.35
C ALA A 47 3.71 12.43 8.25
N SER A 48 3.74 13.65 7.71
CA SER A 48 2.53 14.44 7.50
C SER A 48 1.56 13.76 6.54
N ASP A 49 2.06 13.15 5.47
CA ASP A 49 1.22 12.39 4.54
C ASP A 49 0.52 11.24 5.27
N LEU A 50 1.23 10.52 6.10
CA LEU A 50 0.68 9.38 6.84
C LEU A 50 -0.33 9.82 7.89
N LEU A 51 -0.02 10.87 8.65
CA LEU A 51 -0.92 11.38 9.70
C LEU A 51 -2.23 11.93 9.11
N ALA A 52 -2.20 12.41 7.87
CA ALA A 52 -3.40 12.90 7.19
C ALA A 52 -4.23 11.78 6.55
N ALA A 53 -3.72 10.55 6.53
CA ALA A 53 -4.37 9.42 5.86
C ALA A 53 -5.34 8.70 6.79
N ASP A 54 -6.44 8.22 6.23
CA ASP A 54 -7.41 7.35 6.91
C ASP A 54 -7.14 5.88 6.63
N ALA A 55 -6.39 5.60 5.57
CA ALA A 55 -5.89 4.27 5.22
C ALA A 55 -4.64 4.41 4.35
N VAL A 56 -3.84 3.35 4.27
CA VAL A 56 -2.62 3.33 3.45
C VAL A 56 -2.50 2.02 2.69
N VAL A 57 -2.06 2.09 1.45
CA VAL A 57 -1.61 0.92 0.69
C VAL A 57 -0.13 1.05 0.44
N LEU A 58 0.61 0.01 0.80
CA LEU A 58 2.06 -0.06 0.59
C LEU A 58 2.34 -0.94 -0.61
N GLY A 59 3.24 -0.49 -1.49
CA GLY A 59 3.64 -1.24 -2.67
C GLY A 59 5.15 -1.29 -2.80
N THR A 60 5.70 -2.49 -3.01
CA THR A 60 7.14 -2.69 -3.04
C THR A 60 7.53 -3.85 -3.95
N PRO A 61 8.68 -3.76 -4.64
CA PRO A 61 9.31 -4.95 -5.18
C PRO A 61 9.90 -5.79 -4.03
N ALA A 62 10.07 -7.09 -4.28
CA ALA A 62 10.83 -7.98 -3.41
C ALA A 62 12.31 -7.89 -3.81
N ASN A 63 13.13 -7.36 -2.93
CA ASN A 63 14.57 -7.18 -3.15
C ASN A 63 15.34 -8.05 -2.15
N ILE A 64 16.01 -9.06 -2.66
CA ILE A 64 16.87 -9.95 -1.83
C ILE A 64 16.08 -10.47 -0.62
N GLY A 65 14.87 -10.99 -0.86
CA GLY A 65 14.04 -11.58 0.19
C GLY A 65 13.45 -10.59 1.19
N TYR A 66 13.40 -9.29 0.86
CA TYR A 66 12.96 -8.23 1.76
C TYR A 66 12.22 -7.15 0.98
N MET A 67 11.54 -6.22 1.69
CA MET A 67 10.99 -5.04 1.04
C MET A 67 12.11 -4.17 0.45
N SER A 68 11.80 -3.28 -0.47
CA SER A 68 12.79 -2.34 -1.02
C SER A 68 13.34 -1.43 0.08
N GLY A 69 14.61 -1.01 -0.09
CA GLY A 69 15.21 -0.03 0.80
C GLY A 69 14.45 1.29 0.85
N ALA A 70 13.84 1.69 -0.27
CA ALA A 70 13.04 2.91 -0.33
C ALA A 70 11.82 2.82 0.59
N LEU A 71 11.09 1.70 0.57
CA LEU A 71 9.94 1.51 1.46
C LEU A 71 10.39 1.42 2.91
N LYS A 72 11.47 0.69 3.18
CA LYS A 72 12.02 0.60 4.54
C LYS A 72 12.43 1.97 5.07
N HIS A 73 13.01 2.80 4.23
CA HIS A 73 13.36 4.18 4.59
C HIS A 73 12.14 4.97 5.05
N PHE A 74 11.03 4.90 4.30
CA PHE A 74 9.78 5.53 4.70
C PHE A 74 9.30 5.00 6.07
N LEU A 75 9.26 3.68 6.23
CA LEU A 75 8.79 3.07 7.47
C LEU A 75 9.69 3.44 8.66
N ASP A 76 11.00 3.50 8.47
CA ASP A 76 11.93 3.95 9.52
C ASP A 76 11.67 5.40 9.92
N GLN A 77 11.36 6.27 8.96
CA GLN A 77 11.09 7.69 9.26
C GLN A 77 9.80 7.89 10.06
N VAL A 78 8.76 7.10 9.78
CA VAL A 78 7.44 7.33 10.37
C VAL A 78 7.18 6.49 11.62
N PHE A 79 7.98 5.45 11.89
CA PHE A 79 7.68 4.48 12.94
C PHE A 79 7.48 5.15 14.29
N TYR A 80 8.49 5.83 14.81
CA TYR A 80 8.41 6.42 16.15
C TYR A 80 7.55 7.68 16.20
N VAL A 81 7.42 8.38 15.09
CA VAL A 81 6.64 9.63 15.02
C VAL A 81 5.14 9.34 14.92
N CYS A 82 4.75 8.29 14.21
CA CYS A 82 3.36 8.07 13.84
C CYS A 82 2.71 6.84 14.50
N ALA A 83 3.47 5.96 15.15
CA ALA A 83 2.92 4.69 15.64
C ALA A 83 1.72 4.89 16.56
N ASP A 84 1.82 5.79 17.53
CA ASP A 84 0.73 6.02 18.49
C ASP A 84 -0.50 6.66 17.84
N ASP A 85 -0.28 7.55 16.86
CA ASP A 85 -1.36 8.29 16.20
C ASP A 85 -2.02 7.52 15.07
N THR A 86 -1.39 6.42 14.60
CA THR A 86 -1.93 5.61 13.51
C THR A 86 -2.31 4.20 13.95
N ARG A 87 -2.45 3.94 15.24
CA ARG A 87 -2.87 2.64 15.74
C ARG A 87 -4.25 2.27 15.18
N GLY A 88 -4.35 1.07 14.61
CA GLY A 88 -5.58 0.62 13.98
C GLY A 88 -5.77 1.10 12.54
N LEU A 89 -4.81 1.84 11.97
CA LEU A 89 -4.91 2.33 10.60
C LEU A 89 -5.11 1.15 9.63
N PRO A 90 -6.19 1.17 8.81
CA PRO A 90 -6.37 0.14 7.79
C PRO A 90 -5.25 0.21 6.76
N TYR A 91 -4.68 -0.94 6.40
CA TYR A 91 -3.66 -0.98 5.36
C TYR A 91 -3.84 -2.15 4.42
N GLY A 92 -3.30 -1.98 3.22
CA GLY A 92 -3.14 -3.02 2.22
C GLY A 92 -1.69 -3.08 1.76
N LEU A 93 -1.34 -4.20 1.11
CA LEU A 93 0.02 -4.44 0.63
C LEU A 93 -0.02 -5.18 -0.70
N TRP A 94 0.80 -4.72 -1.66
CA TRP A 94 1.12 -5.50 -2.85
C TRP A 94 2.63 -5.60 -3.02
N VAL A 95 3.07 -6.76 -3.46
CA VAL A 95 4.49 -7.09 -3.62
C VAL A 95 4.69 -7.69 -5.01
N HIS A 96 5.74 -7.27 -5.70
CA HIS A 96 6.15 -7.85 -6.97
C HIS A 96 7.57 -8.37 -6.88
N GLY A 97 7.81 -9.57 -7.36
CA GLY A 97 9.15 -10.16 -7.43
C GLY A 97 9.33 -11.04 -8.66
N GLY A 98 10.57 -11.41 -8.94
CA GLY A 98 10.90 -12.34 -10.03
C GLY A 98 10.44 -13.76 -9.75
N SER A 99 10.45 -14.16 -8.49
CA SER A 99 10.08 -15.51 -8.05
C SER A 99 9.44 -15.49 -6.68
N ASP A 100 10.24 -15.53 -5.59
CA ASP A 100 9.73 -15.57 -4.23
C ASP A 100 9.46 -14.19 -3.68
N THR A 101 8.22 -13.94 -3.27
CA THR A 101 7.77 -12.67 -2.69
C THR A 101 7.55 -12.76 -1.18
N SER A 102 7.64 -13.95 -0.59
CA SER A 102 7.23 -14.19 0.80
C SER A 102 8.05 -13.42 1.83
N GLY A 103 9.36 -13.26 1.61
CA GLY A 103 10.23 -12.52 2.53
C GLY A 103 9.90 -11.03 2.55
N ALA A 104 9.62 -10.43 1.38
CA ALA A 104 9.20 -9.04 1.30
C ALA A 104 7.86 -8.84 2.00
N THR A 105 6.89 -9.70 1.73
CA THR A 105 5.58 -9.65 2.41
C THR A 105 5.74 -9.73 3.91
N ARG A 106 6.53 -10.68 4.41
CA ARG A 106 6.77 -10.83 5.84
C ARG A 106 7.41 -9.59 6.46
N SER A 107 8.38 -9.00 5.77
CA SER A 107 9.07 -7.81 6.29
C SER A 107 8.11 -6.63 6.47
N VAL A 108 7.20 -6.41 5.52
CA VAL A 108 6.23 -5.31 5.61
C VAL A 108 5.18 -5.61 6.68
N THR A 109 4.62 -6.82 6.70
CA THR A 109 3.58 -7.16 7.68
C THR A 109 4.11 -7.14 9.10
N THR A 110 5.39 -7.45 9.32
CA THR A 110 6.03 -7.34 10.62
C THR A 110 6.06 -5.88 11.10
N VAL A 111 6.46 -4.96 10.24
CA VAL A 111 6.50 -3.53 10.59
C VAL A 111 5.08 -2.98 10.80
N ALA A 112 4.15 -3.33 9.92
CA ALA A 112 2.75 -2.89 10.05
C ALA A 112 2.14 -3.39 11.37
N GLY A 113 2.44 -4.63 11.77
CA GLY A 113 2.01 -5.17 13.05
C GLY A 113 2.59 -4.40 14.23
N ALA A 114 3.87 -4.02 14.14
CA ALA A 114 4.51 -3.20 15.18
C ALA A 114 3.93 -1.79 15.24
N MET A 115 3.46 -1.23 14.11
CA MET A 115 2.72 0.04 14.06
C MET A 115 1.31 -0.07 14.64
N GLY A 116 0.81 -1.28 14.85
CA GLY A 116 -0.56 -1.51 15.28
C GLY A 116 -1.59 -1.32 14.16
N TRP A 117 -1.17 -1.37 12.89
CA TRP A 117 -2.06 -1.25 11.74
C TRP A 117 -2.90 -2.51 11.56
N THR A 118 -4.07 -2.35 10.95
CA THR A 118 -5.01 -3.44 10.71
C THR A 118 -5.07 -3.76 9.23
N ALA A 119 -4.80 -5.02 8.85
CA ALA A 119 -4.90 -5.44 7.46
C ALA A 119 -6.35 -5.37 6.98
N ALA A 120 -6.62 -4.58 5.94
CA ALA A 120 -7.94 -4.46 5.33
C ALA A 120 -8.21 -5.56 4.32
N ALA A 121 -7.15 -6.21 3.83
CA ALA A 121 -7.22 -7.31 2.87
C ALA A 121 -5.94 -8.15 2.99
N ALA A 122 -5.99 -9.36 2.44
CA ALA A 122 -4.78 -10.18 2.32
C ALA A 122 -3.77 -9.50 1.38
N PRO A 123 -2.46 -9.64 1.63
CA PRO A 123 -1.46 -9.13 0.72
C PRO A 123 -1.60 -9.71 -0.68
N VAL A 124 -1.38 -8.88 -1.70
CA VAL A 124 -1.31 -9.33 -3.10
C VAL A 124 0.14 -9.57 -3.47
N GLU A 125 0.47 -10.80 -3.82
CA GLU A 125 1.83 -11.18 -4.22
C GLU A 125 1.84 -11.57 -5.69
N VAL A 126 2.71 -10.92 -6.47
CA VAL A 126 2.83 -11.13 -7.91
C VAL A 126 4.26 -11.54 -8.22
N ALA A 127 4.43 -12.75 -8.74
CA ALA A 127 5.73 -13.25 -9.18
C ALA A 127 5.79 -13.29 -10.71
N GLY A 128 6.86 -12.73 -11.27
CA GLY A 128 7.04 -12.67 -12.71
C GLY A 128 6.22 -11.58 -13.40
N PRO A 129 6.08 -11.64 -14.74
CA PRO A 129 5.30 -10.65 -15.47
C PRO A 129 3.85 -10.61 -14.99
N PRO A 130 3.27 -9.42 -14.73
CA PRO A 130 1.87 -9.32 -14.35
C PRO A 130 0.95 -9.84 -15.43
N ASP A 131 0.02 -10.71 -15.04
CA ASP A 131 -1.03 -11.23 -15.91
C ASP A 131 -2.38 -10.58 -15.56
N ALA A 132 -3.45 -11.02 -16.23
CA ALA A 132 -4.79 -10.49 -16.01
C ALA A 132 -5.26 -10.71 -14.57
N ALA A 133 -4.94 -11.86 -13.97
CA ALA A 133 -5.31 -12.17 -12.59
C ALA A 133 -4.57 -11.25 -11.60
N ALA A 134 -3.29 -10.99 -11.84
CA ALA A 134 -2.49 -10.09 -11.01
C ALA A 134 -3.03 -8.66 -11.07
N ARG A 135 -3.35 -8.18 -12.27
CA ARG A 135 -3.94 -6.85 -12.46
C ARG A 135 -5.28 -6.72 -11.74
N ALA A 136 -6.14 -7.73 -11.88
CA ALA A 136 -7.43 -7.74 -11.20
C ALA A 136 -7.29 -7.76 -9.67
N ALA A 137 -6.34 -8.52 -9.14
CA ALA A 137 -6.09 -8.59 -7.71
C ALA A 137 -5.63 -7.25 -7.15
N CYS A 138 -4.75 -6.53 -7.86
CA CYS A 138 -4.30 -5.21 -7.44
C CYS A 138 -5.42 -4.17 -7.52
N ARG A 139 -6.25 -4.23 -8.57
CA ARG A 139 -7.43 -3.36 -8.68
C ARG A 139 -8.38 -3.59 -7.51
N GLU A 140 -8.65 -4.85 -7.18
CA GLU A 140 -9.50 -5.19 -6.04
C GLU A 140 -8.90 -4.72 -4.73
N LEU A 141 -7.60 -4.87 -4.54
CA LEU A 141 -6.91 -4.38 -3.33
C LEU A 141 -7.17 -2.89 -3.12
N GLY A 142 -6.96 -2.08 -4.15
CA GLY A 142 -7.21 -0.64 -4.08
C GLY A 142 -8.66 -0.32 -3.73
N ALA A 143 -9.59 -1.01 -4.38
CA ALA A 143 -11.02 -0.82 -4.14
C ALA A 143 -11.42 -1.20 -2.71
N VAL A 144 -10.97 -2.34 -2.21
CA VAL A 144 -11.32 -2.82 -0.86
C VAL A 144 -10.79 -1.88 0.21
N VAL A 145 -9.52 -1.46 0.11
CA VAL A 145 -8.95 -0.55 1.10
C VAL A 145 -9.64 0.82 1.07
N ALA A 146 -9.89 1.36 -0.11
CA ALA A 146 -10.61 2.63 -0.26
C ALA A 146 -12.03 2.54 0.30
N ALA A 147 -12.74 1.46 0.01
CA ALA A 147 -14.11 1.27 0.51
C ALA A 147 -14.17 1.22 2.04
N THR A 148 -13.12 0.72 2.70
CA THR A 148 -13.03 0.63 4.15
C THR A 148 -13.15 2.00 4.83
N VAL A 149 -12.72 3.06 4.17
CA VAL A 149 -12.72 4.43 4.72
C VAL A 149 -13.73 5.34 4.03
N MET A 150 -14.57 4.80 3.18
CA MET A 150 -15.61 5.58 2.49
C MET A 150 -16.54 6.21 3.53
N PRO A 151 -16.73 7.54 3.52
CA PRO A 151 -17.60 8.20 4.47
C PRO A 151 -19.05 7.74 4.31
N GLU A 152 -19.76 7.64 5.41
CA GLU A 152 -21.20 7.41 5.37
C GLU A 152 -21.90 8.65 4.81
N GLY A 153 -22.73 8.42 3.81
CA GLY A 153 -23.48 9.47 3.12
C GLY A 153 -24.70 9.96 3.89
#